data_2cbc339b774ff79f5769f70c1577690f
#
_entry.id   2cbc339b774ff79f5769f70c1577690f
#
_cell.length_a   1.000
_cell.length_b   1.000
_cell.length_c   1.000
_cell.angle_alpha   90.00
_cell.angle_beta   90.00
_cell.angle_gamma   90.00
#
_symmetry.space_group_name_H-M   'P 1'
#
loop_
_entity.id
_entity.type
_entity.pdbx_description
1 polymer ?
#
loop_
_entity_poly.entity_id
_entity_poly.type
_entity_poly.pdbx_seq_one_letter_code
_entity_poly.pdbx_strand_id
1 'polypeptide(L)'
;LSLRGRFDIDEGSYLFTFQSFFKKPFELKKGGNNYIEWNGDPYDANIQFDAIYTAERVSYAPLANLLKVNTAASTARGDVYVVASLTDKLFKPQIKFSLDFPNTSAAATDPELALVIQQLEKNVNELNRQVTYLIVFNSFAPSELANSEVGGGSVVNTISGIFLNVINDQ
;
A
#
# COMPACT_ATOMS: atom_id res chain seq x y z
N LEU A 1 -32.06 -16.75 -7.84
CA LEU A 1 -30.73 -17.35 -8.11
C LEU A 1 -29.93 -17.40 -6.82
N SER A 2 -29.42 -18.57 -6.46
CA SER A 2 -28.55 -18.75 -5.28
C SER A 2 -27.18 -19.24 -5.76
N LEU A 3 -26.13 -18.59 -5.28
CA LEU A 3 -24.75 -18.94 -5.59
C LEU A 3 -24.03 -19.33 -4.30
N ARG A 4 -23.44 -20.51 -4.27
CA ARG A 4 -22.68 -20.99 -3.11
C ARG A 4 -21.36 -21.58 -3.56
N GLY A 5 -20.31 -21.28 -2.85
CA GLY A 5 -19.01 -21.82 -3.10
C GLY A 5 -17.89 -20.81 -2.89
N ARG A 6 -16.68 -21.35 -2.89
CA ARG A 6 -15.44 -20.58 -2.79
C ARG A 6 -14.64 -20.75 -4.07
N PHE A 7 -14.19 -19.64 -4.61
CA PHE A 7 -13.28 -19.60 -5.75
C PHE A 7 -11.94 -19.06 -5.29
N ASP A 8 -10.94 -19.90 -5.34
CA ASP A 8 -9.55 -19.49 -5.10
C ASP A 8 -8.97 -18.92 -6.40
N ILE A 9 -8.24 -17.82 -6.28
CA ILE A 9 -7.66 -17.11 -7.41
C ILE A 9 -6.14 -17.12 -7.28
N ASP A 10 -5.47 -17.78 -8.21
CA ASP A 10 -4.02 -17.95 -8.16
C ASP A 10 -3.26 -16.77 -8.76
N GLU A 11 -3.81 -16.18 -9.81
CA GLU A 11 -3.19 -15.07 -10.53
C GLU A 11 -4.24 -14.04 -10.95
N GLY A 12 -3.82 -12.79 -10.98
CA GLY A 12 -4.66 -11.71 -11.47
C GLY A 12 -3.97 -10.38 -11.34
N SER A 13 -4.44 -9.42 -12.11
CA SER A 13 -3.99 -8.05 -12.03
C SER A 13 -5.18 -7.11 -12.08
N TYR A 14 -5.05 -5.99 -11.41
CA TYR A 14 -6.03 -4.94 -11.43
C TYR A 14 -5.34 -3.60 -11.67
N LEU A 15 -5.87 -2.85 -12.63
CA LEU A 15 -5.36 -1.52 -12.94
C LEU A 15 -6.17 -0.49 -12.16
N PHE A 16 -5.61 0.01 -11.07
CA PHE A 16 -6.22 1.10 -10.31
C PHE A 16 -6.14 2.40 -11.11
N THR A 17 -7.28 3.04 -11.31
CA THR A 17 -7.37 4.35 -11.97
C THR A 17 -7.71 5.40 -10.93
N PHE A 18 -6.81 6.36 -10.74
CA PHE A 18 -6.99 7.47 -9.83
C PHE A 18 -7.42 8.70 -10.63
N GLN A 19 -8.66 9.13 -10.44
CA GLN A 19 -9.24 10.33 -11.11
C GLN A 19 -8.96 10.43 -12.62
N SER A 20 -9.05 9.32 -13.33
CA SER A 20 -8.85 9.25 -14.78
C SER A 20 -7.41 9.55 -15.28
N PHE A 21 -6.51 10.00 -14.40
CA PHE A 21 -5.16 10.41 -14.81
C PHE A 21 -4.10 9.37 -14.49
N PHE A 22 -4.19 8.76 -13.31
CA PHE A 22 -3.18 7.81 -12.85
C PHE A 22 -3.73 6.40 -12.94
N LYS A 23 -3.00 5.55 -13.65
CA LYS A 23 -3.28 4.13 -13.71
C LYS A 23 -2.09 3.40 -13.12
N LYS A 24 -2.33 2.61 -12.07
CA LYS A 24 -1.29 1.86 -11.39
C LYS A 24 -1.66 0.38 -11.31
N PRO A 25 -0.78 -0.52 -11.78
CA PRO A 25 -1.05 -1.95 -11.76
C PRO A 25 -0.80 -2.52 -10.36
N PHE A 26 -1.78 -3.24 -9.85
CA PHE A 26 -1.66 -4.11 -8.68
C PHE A 26 -1.79 -5.54 -9.14
N GLU A 27 -0.90 -6.40 -8.67
CA GLU A 27 -0.93 -7.82 -8.98
C GLU A 27 -1.30 -8.62 -7.74
N LEU A 28 -2.14 -9.64 -7.91
CA LEU A 28 -2.44 -10.54 -6.80
C LEU A 28 -1.18 -11.25 -6.34
N LYS A 29 -1.00 -11.33 -5.01
CA LYS A 29 0.15 -11.98 -4.41
C LYS A 29 0.12 -13.47 -4.70
N LYS A 30 1.10 -13.98 -5.44
CA LYS A 30 1.21 -15.40 -5.75
C LYS A 30 1.44 -16.21 -4.47
N GLY A 31 0.76 -17.35 -4.36
CA GLY A 31 0.80 -18.18 -3.16
C GLY A 31 0.07 -17.57 -1.96
N GLY A 32 -0.62 -16.45 -2.16
CA GLY A 32 -1.48 -15.85 -1.16
C GLY A 32 -2.82 -16.57 -1.05
N ASN A 33 -3.57 -16.22 -0.02
CA ASN A 33 -4.91 -16.76 0.19
C ASN A 33 -5.94 -15.81 -0.44
N ASN A 34 -6.04 -15.84 -1.79
CA ASN A 34 -6.93 -14.98 -2.55
C ASN A 34 -8.19 -15.75 -2.94
N TYR A 35 -9.35 -15.29 -2.51
CA TYR A 35 -10.59 -15.98 -2.81
C TYR A 35 -11.81 -15.05 -2.82
N ILE A 36 -12.88 -15.54 -3.47
CA ILE A 36 -14.24 -15.01 -3.37
C ILE A 36 -15.13 -16.15 -2.87
N GLU A 37 -15.97 -15.88 -1.89
CA GLU A 37 -16.89 -16.85 -1.32
C GLU A 37 -18.33 -16.33 -1.33
N TRP A 38 -19.23 -17.14 -1.86
CA TRP A 38 -20.68 -16.89 -1.88
C TRP A 38 -21.41 -17.84 -0.94
N ASN A 39 -22.34 -17.31 -0.17
CA ASN A 39 -23.17 -18.06 0.77
C ASN A 39 -24.67 -18.03 0.42
N GLY A 40 -25.00 -17.72 -0.81
CA GLY A 40 -26.39 -17.71 -1.30
C GLY A 40 -26.70 -16.55 -2.22
N ASP A 41 -26.71 -15.34 -1.71
CA ASP A 41 -26.96 -14.15 -2.51
C ASP A 41 -25.74 -13.83 -3.43
N PRO A 42 -25.92 -13.78 -4.76
CA PRO A 42 -24.84 -13.43 -5.67
C PRO A 42 -24.21 -12.05 -5.41
N TYR A 43 -24.96 -11.14 -4.81
CA TYR A 43 -24.48 -9.79 -4.49
C TYR A 43 -23.84 -9.69 -3.12
N ASP A 44 -23.88 -10.75 -2.32
CA ASP A 44 -23.31 -10.78 -0.96
C ASP A 44 -22.12 -11.74 -0.89
N ALA A 45 -21.11 -11.46 -1.68
CA ALA A 45 -19.86 -12.23 -1.65
C ALA A 45 -18.87 -11.65 -0.63
N ASN A 46 -18.16 -12.55 0.05
CA ASN A 46 -17.00 -12.20 0.87
C ASN A 46 -15.73 -12.38 0.07
N ILE A 47 -14.76 -11.52 0.29
CA ILE A 47 -13.48 -11.56 -0.40
C ILE A 47 -12.31 -11.58 0.57
N GLN A 48 -11.22 -12.13 0.09
CA GLN A 48 -9.88 -11.99 0.65
C GLN A 48 -8.92 -11.86 -0.52
N PHE A 49 -8.32 -10.69 -0.70
CA PHE A 49 -7.30 -10.47 -1.72
C PHE A 49 -6.11 -9.74 -1.13
N ASP A 50 -4.93 -10.19 -1.46
CA ASP A 50 -3.69 -9.45 -1.26
C ASP A 50 -3.15 -9.06 -2.64
N ALA A 51 -3.12 -7.77 -2.90
CA ALA A 51 -2.63 -7.21 -4.16
C ALA A 51 -1.39 -6.35 -3.90
N ILE A 52 -0.41 -6.46 -4.78
CA ILE A 52 0.90 -5.83 -4.62
C ILE A 52 1.13 -4.82 -5.74
N TYR A 53 1.51 -3.61 -5.35
CA TYR A 53 2.12 -2.63 -6.23
C TYR A 53 3.61 -2.54 -5.93
N THR A 54 4.44 -2.67 -6.97
CA THR A 54 5.89 -2.59 -6.83
C THR A 54 6.37 -1.18 -7.19
N ALA A 55 6.89 -0.46 -6.21
CA ALA A 55 7.62 0.77 -6.42
C ALA A 55 9.10 0.44 -6.58
N GLU A 56 9.65 0.66 -7.78
CA GLU A 56 11.00 0.24 -8.13
C GLU A 56 12.05 1.30 -7.77
N ARG A 57 13.18 0.84 -7.26
CA ARG A 57 14.37 1.66 -6.99
C ARG A 57 14.09 2.91 -6.17
N VAL A 58 13.30 2.76 -5.12
CA VAL A 58 12.94 3.83 -4.20
C VAL A 58 14.11 4.14 -3.27
N SER A 59 14.38 5.41 -3.03
CA SER A 59 15.36 5.83 -2.03
C SER A 59 14.81 5.59 -0.61
N TYR A 60 15.61 4.97 0.25
CA TYR A 60 15.25 4.77 1.65
C TYR A 60 15.63 5.96 2.55
N ALA A 61 16.27 6.97 2.00
CA ALA A 61 16.72 8.15 2.75
C ALA A 61 15.59 8.87 3.51
N PRO A 62 14.40 9.09 2.93
CA PRO A 62 13.32 9.74 3.68
C PRO A 62 12.84 8.94 4.88
N LEU A 63 12.83 7.60 4.81
CA LEU A 63 12.50 6.75 5.97
C LEU A 63 13.53 6.88 7.08
N ALA A 64 14.80 6.85 6.74
CA ALA A 64 15.89 7.02 7.71
C ALA A 64 15.80 8.38 8.40
N ASN A 65 15.43 9.43 7.66
CA ASN A 65 15.27 10.77 8.20
C ASN A 65 14.09 10.91 9.18
N LEU A 66 13.05 10.12 9.02
CA LEU A 66 11.89 10.14 9.94
C LEU A 66 12.28 9.88 11.39
N LEU A 67 13.23 8.99 11.63
CA LEU A 67 13.72 8.65 12.97
C LEU A 67 15.14 9.14 13.25
N LYS A 68 15.69 9.98 12.39
CA LYS A 68 17.09 10.48 12.51
C LYS A 68 18.12 9.35 12.58
N VAL A 69 17.84 8.29 11.86
CA VAL A 69 18.75 7.14 11.74
C VAL A 69 19.78 7.46 10.66
N ASN A 70 21.04 7.34 10.99
CA ASN A 70 22.14 7.62 10.07
C ASN A 70 22.99 6.36 9.89
N THR A 71 22.54 5.48 9.02
CA THR A 71 23.24 4.25 8.67
C THR A 71 23.63 4.25 7.19
N ALA A 72 24.51 3.32 6.81
CA ALA A 72 24.85 3.10 5.40
C ALA A 72 23.60 2.75 4.56
N ALA A 73 22.63 2.10 5.19
CA ALA A 73 21.34 1.78 4.57
C ALA A 73 20.50 3.02 4.21
N SER A 74 20.74 4.15 4.88
CA SER A 74 20.02 5.40 4.62
C SER A 74 20.27 5.97 3.22
N THR A 75 21.34 5.58 2.55
CA THR A 75 21.63 5.98 1.17
C THR A 75 21.24 4.93 0.13
N ALA A 76 20.73 3.79 0.57
CA ALA A 76 20.38 2.69 -0.30
C ALA A 76 19.10 2.96 -1.09
N ARG A 77 18.98 2.31 -2.22
CA ARG A 77 17.76 2.24 -3.03
C ARG A 77 17.34 0.80 -3.20
N GLY A 78 16.05 0.58 -3.28
CA GLY A 78 15.51 -0.75 -3.52
C GLY A 78 14.03 -0.72 -3.81
N ASP A 79 13.50 -1.87 -4.15
CA ASP A 79 12.08 -2.01 -4.41
C ASP A 79 11.28 -1.98 -3.10
N VAL A 80 10.08 -1.44 -3.18
CA VAL A 80 9.11 -1.43 -2.09
C VAL A 80 7.83 -2.05 -2.60
N TYR A 81 7.34 -3.05 -1.89
CA TYR A 81 6.05 -3.65 -2.19
C TYR A 81 4.97 -3.01 -1.33
N VAL A 82 4.04 -2.32 -1.98
CA VAL A 82 2.82 -1.84 -1.32
C VAL A 82 1.79 -2.95 -1.40
N VAL A 83 1.44 -3.53 -0.27
CA VAL A 83 0.45 -4.60 -0.20
C VAL A 83 -0.89 -4.02 0.22
N ALA A 84 -1.89 -4.20 -0.62
CA ALA A 84 -3.28 -3.86 -0.33
C ALA A 84 -4.04 -5.15 0.00
N SER A 85 -4.45 -5.29 1.25
CA SER A 85 -5.30 -6.40 1.69
C SER A 85 -6.75 -5.97 1.65
N LEU A 86 -7.53 -6.58 0.76
CA LEU A 86 -8.96 -6.33 0.60
C LEU A 86 -9.73 -7.47 1.25
N THR A 87 -10.59 -7.12 2.20
CA THR A 87 -11.39 -8.09 2.95
C THR A 87 -12.84 -7.65 3.02
N ASP A 88 -13.70 -8.50 3.61
CA ASP A 88 -15.12 -8.27 3.83
C ASP A 88 -15.94 -8.42 2.54
N LYS A 89 -16.78 -7.47 2.19
CA LYS A 89 -17.73 -7.61 1.09
C LYS A 89 -17.17 -7.17 -0.26
N LEU A 90 -17.44 -7.92 -1.31
CA LEU A 90 -16.96 -7.65 -2.66
C LEU A 90 -17.29 -6.23 -3.14
N PHE A 91 -18.51 -5.75 -2.86
CA PHE A 91 -18.98 -4.43 -3.31
C PHE A 91 -18.71 -3.31 -2.30
N LYS A 92 -18.23 -3.65 -1.11
CA LYS A 92 -17.83 -2.69 -0.09
C LYS A 92 -16.66 -3.26 0.73
N PRO A 93 -15.49 -3.43 0.12
CA PRO A 93 -14.36 -4.03 0.81
C PRO A 93 -13.75 -3.10 1.85
N GLN A 94 -13.17 -3.70 2.86
CA GLN A 94 -12.21 -3.03 3.73
C GLN A 94 -10.82 -3.17 3.13
N ILE A 95 -10.06 -2.09 3.13
CA ILE A 95 -8.71 -2.07 2.56
C ILE A 95 -7.73 -1.67 3.65
N LYS A 96 -6.70 -2.49 3.83
CA LYS A 96 -5.56 -2.20 4.70
C LYS A 96 -4.29 -2.27 3.89
N PHE A 97 -3.40 -1.33 4.15
CA PHE A 97 -2.09 -1.31 3.51
C PHE A 97 -1.00 -1.80 4.45
N SER A 98 -0.01 -2.42 3.88
CA SER A 98 1.26 -2.74 4.54
C SER A 98 2.39 -2.57 3.54
N LEU A 99 3.60 -2.49 4.05
CA LEU A 99 4.81 -2.43 3.22
C LEU A 99 5.60 -3.72 3.38
N ASP A 100 6.13 -4.20 2.27
CA ASP A 100 7.03 -5.33 2.24
C ASP A 100 8.26 -5.00 1.39
N PHE A 101 9.35 -5.69 1.63
CA PHE A 101 10.63 -5.40 1.01
C PHE A 101 11.29 -6.70 0.57
N PRO A 102 12.09 -6.67 -0.52
CA PRO A 102 12.90 -7.84 -0.87
C PRO A 102 13.81 -8.26 0.29
N ASN A 103 13.96 -9.55 0.52
CA ASN A 103 14.75 -10.08 1.65
C ASN A 103 16.22 -9.65 1.61
N THR A 104 16.72 -9.31 0.44
CA THR A 104 18.10 -8.85 0.22
C THR A 104 18.25 -7.34 0.29
N SER A 105 17.16 -6.60 0.47
CA SER A 105 17.18 -5.14 0.53
C SER A 105 17.78 -4.64 1.84
N ALA A 106 18.28 -3.41 1.83
CA ALA A 106 18.74 -2.74 3.04
C ALA A 106 17.61 -2.60 4.07
N ALA A 107 16.37 -2.43 3.63
CA ALA A 107 15.22 -2.35 4.50
C ALA A 107 14.96 -3.64 5.29
N ALA A 108 15.28 -4.79 4.71
CA ALA A 108 15.13 -6.09 5.37
C ALA A 108 16.36 -6.49 6.19
N THR A 109 17.54 -6.03 5.82
CA THR A 109 18.81 -6.48 6.41
C THR A 109 19.37 -5.52 7.47
N ASP A 110 19.01 -4.24 7.43
CA ASP A 110 19.44 -3.25 8.40
C ASP A 110 18.47 -3.21 9.58
N PRO A 111 18.92 -3.51 10.83
CA PRO A 111 18.02 -3.56 11.98
C PRO A 111 17.38 -2.23 12.33
N GLU A 112 18.09 -1.11 12.15
CA GLU A 112 17.56 0.22 12.46
C GLU A 112 16.45 0.61 11.46
N LEU A 113 16.68 0.35 10.18
CA LEU A 113 15.67 0.61 9.14
C LEU A 113 14.45 -0.30 9.31
N ALA A 114 14.64 -1.56 9.66
CA ALA A 114 13.55 -2.48 9.96
C ALA A 114 12.70 -1.99 11.13
N LEU A 115 13.32 -1.40 12.16
CA LEU A 115 12.60 -0.82 13.28
C LEU A 115 11.77 0.40 12.88
N VAL A 116 12.30 1.26 12.00
CA VAL A 116 11.55 2.40 11.43
C VAL A 116 10.28 1.91 10.75
N ILE A 117 10.40 0.87 9.94
CA ILE A 117 9.27 0.29 9.20
C ILE A 117 8.23 -0.29 10.16
N GLN A 118 8.64 -0.99 11.20
CA GLN A 118 7.73 -1.51 12.22
C GLN A 118 6.94 -0.39 12.91
N GLN A 119 7.61 0.71 13.23
CA GLN A 119 6.94 1.86 13.84
C GLN A 119 5.98 2.54 12.89
N LEU A 120 6.34 2.64 11.62
CA LEU A 120 5.50 3.18 10.57
C LEU A 120 4.21 2.37 10.42
N GLU A 121 4.30 1.05 10.42
CA GLU A 121 3.13 0.17 10.27
C GLU A 121 2.15 0.26 11.44
N LYS A 122 2.59 0.72 12.61
CA LYS A 122 1.72 0.97 13.76
C LYS A 122 0.94 2.28 13.66
N ASN A 123 1.37 3.21 12.82
CA ASN A 123 0.71 4.48 12.61
C ASN A 123 -0.01 4.48 11.27
N VAL A 124 -1.31 4.19 11.29
CA VAL A 124 -2.13 4.03 10.08
C VAL A 124 -2.14 5.29 9.22
N ASN A 125 -2.20 6.46 9.82
CA ASN A 125 -2.23 7.73 9.07
C ASN A 125 -0.91 7.98 8.35
N GLU A 126 0.22 7.77 9.03
CA GLU A 126 1.53 7.92 8.42
C GLU A 126 1.79 6.85 7.36
N LEU A 127 1.37 5.61 7.61
CA LEU A 127 1.48 4.53 6.64
C LEU A 127 0.71 4.86 5.35
N ASN A 128 -0.53 5.32 5.47
CA ASN A 128 -1.35 5.71 4.32
C ASN A 128 -0.73 6.88 3.55
N ARG A 129 -0.12 7.83 4.26
CA ARG A 129 0.62 8.93 3.64
C ARG A 129 1.81 8.40 2.82
N GLN A 130 2.60 7.51 3.39
CA GLN A 130 3.75 6.88 2.70
C GLN A 130 3.30 6.06 1.49
N VAL A 131 2.23 5.29 1.63
CA VAL A 131 1.65 4.51 0.52
C VAL A 131 1.22 5.43 -0.63
N THR A 132 0.58 6.54 -0.32
CA THR A 132 0.18 7.54 -1.32
C THR A 132 1.38 8.07 -2.09
N TYR A 133 2.45 8.45 -1.38
CA TYR A 133 3.68 8.93 -2.00
C TYR A 133 4.36 7.87 -2.87
N LEU A 134 4.41 6.64 -2.41
CA LEU A 134 4.98 5.53 -3.19
C LEU A 134 4.22 5.30 -4.49
N ILE A 135 2.90 5.30 -4.44
CA ILE A 135 2.06 5.05 -5.62
C ILE A 135 2.11 6.22 -6.61
N VAL A 136 2.03 7.45 -6.12
CA VAL A 136 1.92 8.64 -6.97
C VAL A 136 3.30 9.12 -7.43
N PHE A 137 4.28 9.17 -6.52
CA PHE A 137 5.60 9.78 -6.78
C PHE A 137 6.76 8.79 -6.85
N ASN A 138 6.51 7.51 -6.62
CA ASN A 138 7.56 6.48 -6.55
C ASN A 138 8.64 6.83 -5.51
N SER A 139 8.24 7.45 -4.40
CA SER A 139 9.14 7.93 -3.35
C SER A 139 8.44 7.88 -2.00
N PHE A 140 9.22 7.68 -0.95
CA PHE A 140 8.71 7.94 0.41
C PHE A 140 8.49 9.44 0.61
N ALA A 141 7.52 9.79 1.46
CA ALA A 141 7.22 11.18 1.77
C ALA A 141 8.39 11.81 2.55
N PRO A 142 8.78 13.05 2.21
CA PRO A 142 9.83 13.73 2.94
C PRO A 142 9.38 14.12 4.34
N SER A 143 10.30 13.99 5.31
CA SER A 143 10.03 14.32 6.71
C SER A 143 9.70 15.79 6.94
N GLU A 144 10.25 16.67 6.13
CA GLU A 144 10.05 18.11 6.24
C GLU A 144 8.62 18.56 6.00
N LEU A 145 7.86 17.81 5.20
CA LEU A 145 6.45 18.11 4.95
C LEU A 145 5.54 17.79 6.14
N ALA A 146 5.99 16.94 7.06
CA ALA A 146 5.26 16.63 8.29
C ALA A 146 5.21 17.82 9.26
N ASN A 147 6.17 18.75 9.16
CA ASN A 147 6.33 19.90 10.05
C ASN A 147 5.92 21.23 9.42
N SER A 148 5.61 21.27 8.13
CA SER A 148 5.20 22.52 7.47
C SER A 148 3.68 22.62 7.42
N GLU A 149 3.12 23.43 8.30
CA GLU A 149 1.67 23.69 8.33
C GLU A 149 1.15 24.48 7.11
N VAL A 150 2.00 24.97 6.23
CA VAL A 150 1.65 26.05 5.30
C VAL A 150 1.59 25.67 3.82
N GLY A 151 1.88 24.46 3.43
CA GLY A 151 1.82 24.15 2.00
C GLY A 151 1.83 22.67 1.66
N GLY A 152 2.60 21.89 2.39
CA GLY A 152 2.72 20.46 2.17
C GLY A 152 1.50 19.66 2.65
N GLY A 153 0.87 20.12 3.74
CA GLY A 153 -0.29 19.45 4.32
C GLY A 153 -1.51 19.41 3.39
N SER A 154 -1.77 20.51 2.67
CA SER A 154 -2.92 20.57 1.75
C SER A 154 -2.74 19.68 0.53
N VAL A 155 -1.52 19.58 -0.01
CA VAL A 155 -1.21 18.70 -1.16
C VAL A 155 -1.35 17.24 -0.77
N VAL A 156 -0.76 16.84 0.37
CA VAL A 156 -0.85 15.47 0.87
C VAL A 156 -2.30 15.09 1.18
N ASN A 157 -3.05 15.98 1.83
CA ASN A 157 -4.46 15.74 2.13
C ASN A 157 -5.30 15.63 0.86
N THR A 158 -5.00 16.42 -0.17
CA THR A 158 -5.68 16.35 -1.46
C THR A 158 -5.40 15.01 -2.15
N ILE A 159 -4.14 14.57 -2.19
CA ILE A 159 -3.76 13.29 -2.78
C ILE A 159 -4.36 12.12 -1.99
N SER A 160 -4.30 12.16 -0.66
CA SER A 160 -4.91 11.15 0.20
C SER A 160 -6.43 11.13 0.06
N GLY A 161 -7.06 12.30 -0.08
CA GLY A 161 -8.50 12.42 -0.34
C GLY A 161 -8.88 11.82 -1.69
N ILE A 162 -8.10 12.07 -2.73
CA ILE A 162 -8.28 11.48 -4.06
C ILE A 162 -8.19 9.95 -3.97
N PHE A 163 -7.17 9.44 -3.29
CA PHE A 163 -6.95 8.01 -3.11
C PHE A 163 -8.11 7.36 -2.36
N LEU A 164 -8.54 7.95 -1.23
CA LEU A 164 -9.67 7.44 -0.44
C LEU A 164 -10.99 7.50 -1.21
N ASN A 165 -11.22 8.55 -1.99
CA ASN A 165 -12.42 8.65 -2.82
C ASN A 165 -12.47 7.56 -3.89
N VAL A 166 -11.36 7.27 -4.54
CA VAL A 166 -11.29 6.17 -5.52
C VAL A 166 -11.63 4.82 -4.88
N ILE A 167 -11.13 4.58 -3.67
CA ILE A 167 -11.42 3.35 -2.93
C ILE A 167 -12.88 3.30 -2.51
N ASN A 168 -13.46 4.42 -2.05
CA ASN A 168 -14.83 4.47 -1.55
C ASN A 168 -15.89 4.44 -2.66
N ASP A 169 -15.56 4.88 -3.86
CA ASP A 169 -16.46 4.88 -5.02
C ASP A 169 -16.56 3.51 -5.70
N GLN A 170 -15.80 2.54 -5.27
CA GLN A 170 -15.87 1.16 -5.72
C GLN A 170 -16.57 0.28 -4.71
#